data_0472ab97d5fee42e66360cdba6a69538
#
_entry.id   0472ab97d5fee42e66360cdba6a69538
#
_cell.length_a   1.000
_cell.length_b   1.000
_cell.length_c   1.000
_cell.angle_alpha   90.00
_cell.angle_beta   90.00
_cell.angle_gamma   90.00
#
_symmetry.space_group_name_H-M   'P 1'
#
loop_
_entity.id
_entity.type
_entity.pdbx_description
1 polymer ?
#
loop_
_entity_poly.entity_id
_entity_poly.type
_entity_poly.pdbx_seq_one_letter_code
_entity_poly.pdbx_strand_id
1 'polypeptide(L)'
;LHAVTRFLLCMLVSAGFNATSVLASSYEDSKSESLLNTHYFGRFEIALPRGSEISADYKNFDEKIEWVSNEGDSRINQAVDQKVEDLKKGIAVGTFSVYEKTVPLDNGSVLLVSRLNKFYTFNVYLLTAKNTLYHMMAANISEQGLEGGIEKMRLLSNSIYSRPPHQAPPQGGFAIEAGYTTLGSEKFLESVYMGAQIAGHPGTYISFLTKAIFTQEDSLIERFEKRQYDVSIGELANSGSIKTLRKRPRLVNGIQAEEVAVSARIDGKQFYAFQLEYKGTVESNTRPYIALELGTHEQGSDFKSDEEALKFWDRVVNSLKALP
;
A
#
# COMPACT_ATOMS: atom_id res chain seq x y z
N LEU A 1 9.82 -25.13 10.53
CA LEU A 1 8.77 -25.26 9.50
C LEU A 1 7.71 -24.20 9.76
N HIS A 2 7.94 -22.96 9.34
CA HIS A 2 6.91 -21.93 9.33
C HIS A 2 6.86 -21.40 7.89
N ALA A 3 5.86 -21.92 7.16
CA ALA A 3 5.50 -21.35 5.87
C ALA A 3 4.88 -19.97 6.12
N VAL A 4 5.59 -18.91 5.74
CA VAL A 4 5.02 -17.58 5.65
C VAL A 4 4.06 -17.59 4.46
N THR A 5 2.77 -17.67 4.75
CA THR A 5 1.70 -17.58 3.75
C THR A 5 1.71 -16.18 3.19
N ARG A 6 2.27 -16.00 2.00
CA ARG A 6 2.16 -14.76 1.22
C ARG A 6 0.74 -14.71 0.65
N PHE A 7 -0.15 -13.95 1.28
CA PHE A 7 -1.45 -13.63 0.71
C PHE A 7 -1.29 -12.48 -0.28
N LEU A 8 -1.24 -12.82 -1.55
CA LEU A 8 -1.48 -11.88 -2.64
C LEU A 8 -2.99 -11.92 -2.91
N LEU A 9 -3.72 -10.92 -2.43
CA LEU A 9 -5.13 -10.76 -2.75
C LEU A 9 -5.23 -9.96 -4.05
N CYS A 10 -5.29 -10.63 -5.20
CA CYS A 10 -5.74 -10.01 -6.45
C CYS A 10 -7.20 -9.62 -6.29
N MET A 11 -7.50 -8.35 -6.02
CA MET A 11 -8.86 -7.83 -6.18
C MET A 11 -9.13 -7.64 -7.67
N LEU A 12 -9.88 -8.57 -8.26
CA LEU A 12 -10.54 -8.40 -9.53
C LEU A 12 -11.66 -7.36 -9.37
N VAL A 13 -11.38 -6.13 -9.76
CA VAL A 13 -12.45 -5.14 -10.01
C VAL A 13 -12.92 -5.34 -11.45
N SER A 14 -13.98 -6.15 -11.62
CA SER A 14 -14.70 -6.25 -12.89
C SER A 14 -15.67 -5.07 -13.00
N ALA A 15 -15.23 -3.95 -13.56
CA ALA A 15 -16.10 -2.89 -14.06
C ALA A 15 -16.33 -3.12 -15.55
N GLY A 16 -17.55 -3.51 -15.91
CA GLY A 16 -17.98 -3.62 -17.30
C GLY A 16 -18.05 -2.23 -17.93
N PHE A 17 -17.23 -1.99 -18.94
CA PHE A 17 -17.33 -0.80 -19.78
C PHE A 17 -17.88 -1.15 -21.16
N ASN A 18 -18.99 -0.51 -21.54
CA ASN A 18 -19.50 -0.47 -22.90
C ASN A 18 -18.57 0.37 -23.77
N ALA A 19 -18.02 -0.27 -24.80
CA ALA A 19 -17.20 0.40 -25.80
C ALA A 19 -18.07 1.16 -26.79
N THR A 20 -17.97 2.49 -26.79
CA THR A 20 -18.36 3.32 -27.94
C THR A 20 -17.09 3.74 -28.68
N SER A 21 -16.98 3.27 -29.92
CA SER A 21 -15.92 3.58 -30.84
C SER A 21 -15.97 5.04 -31.31
N VAL A 22 -14.92 5.82 -31.11
CA VAL A 22 -14.67 7.09 -31.80
C VAL A 22 -13.35 6.98 -32.52
N LEU A 23 -13.41 7.19 -33.83
CA LEU A 23 -12.28 7.22 -34.76
C LEU A 23 -11.30 8.34 -34.38
N ALA A 24 -10.05 7.97 -34.14
CA ALA A 24 -8.96 8.89 -33.87
C ALA A 24 -8.32 9.41 -35.16
N SER A 25 -8.22 10.71 -35.25
CA SER A 25 -7.41 11.43 -36.21
C SER A 25 -5.93 11.39 -35.77
N SER A 26 -5.07 10.94 -36.66
CA SER A 26 -3.61 11.01 -36.56
C SER A 26 -3.13 12.44 -36.70
N TYR A 27 -2.71 13.08 -35.60
CA TYR A 27 -1.72 14.19 -35.61
C TYR A 27 -1.20 14.47 -34.20
N GLU A 28 0.13 14.67 -34.10
CA GLU A 28 0.93 15.09 -32.93
C GLU A 28 1.60 14.02 -32.06
N ASP A 29 2.54 13.39 -32.69
CA ASP A 29 3.66 12.70 -32.03
C ASP A 29 4.78 13.73 -31.74
N SER A 30 4.60 14.58 -30.74
CA SER A 30 5.71 15.34 -30.10
C SER A 30 5.16 16.35 -29.09
N LYS A 31 4.87 15.95 -27.87
CA LYS A 31 4.83 16.77 -26.62
C LYS A 31 3.87 16.24 -25.55
N SER A 32 3.75 14.98 -25.39
CA SER A 32 3.14 14.45 -24.17
C SER A 32 4.21 13.72 -23.35
N GLU A 33 5.18 14.47 -22.83
CA GLU A 33 5.76 14.10 -21.55
C GLU A 33 4.57 14.12 -20.58
N SER A 34 4.00 12.95 -20.30
CA SER A 34 2.93 12.81 -19.34
C SER A 34 3.42 13.42 -18.03
N LEU A 35 2.82 14.55 -17.64
CA LEU A 35 3.14 15.22 -16.40
C LEU A 35 3.01 14.21 -15.28
N LEU A 36 4.09 13.97 -14.56
CA LEU A 36 4.09 13.11 -13.38
C LEU A 36 3.55 13.91 -12.20
N ASN A 37 2.69 13.28 -11.41
CA ASN A 37 2.26 13.78 -10.10
C ASN A 37 3.00 13.04 -9.01
N THR A 38 3.53 13.76 -8.03
CA THR A 38 4.12 13.18 -6.83
C THR A 38 3.03 12.74 -5.86
N HIS A 39 3.15 11.52 -5.38
CA HIS A 39 2.30 10.91 -4.36
C HIS A 39 3.14 10.50 -3.16
N TYR A 40 2.51 10.48 -1.98
CA TYR A 40 3.18 10.19 -0.71
C TYR A 40 2.60 8.93 -0.09
N PHE A 41 3.46 7.94 0.12
CA PHE A 41 3.11 6.61 0.65
C PHE A 41 3.98 6.29 1.84
N GLY A 42 3.43 6.39 3.06
CA GLY A 42 4.19 6.20 4.28
C GLY A 42 5.35 7.20 4.38
N ARG A 43 6.57 6.70 4.39
CA ARG A 43 7.80 7.49 4.47
C ARG A 43 8.46 7.74 3.12
N PHE A 44 7.72 7.61 2.03
CA PHE A 44 8.26 7.71 0.67
C PHE A 44 7.40 8.57 -0.23
N GLU A 45 8.04 9.14 -1.25
CA GLU A 45 7.37 9.77 -2.39
C GLU A 45 7.69 9.00 -3.67
N ILE A 46 6.70 8.94 -4.56
CA ILE A 46 6.80 8.33 -5.89
C ILE A 46 6.01 9.20 -6.86
N ALA A 47 6.57 9.47 -8.05
CA ALA A 47 5.86 10.17 -9.10
C ALA A 47 5.27 9.19 -10.12
N LEU A 48 3.98 9.34 -10.39
CA LEU A 48 3.22 8.54 -11.35
C LEU A 48 2.57 9.44 -12.40
N PRO A 49 2.28 8.93 -13.60
CA PRO A 49 1.56 9.68 -14.62
C PRO A 49 0.25 10.27 -14.10
N ARG A 50 -0.01 11.52 -14.45
CA ARG A 50 -1.24 12.21 -14.07
C ARG A 50 -2.46 11.45 -14.62
N GLY A 51 -3.44 11.21 -13.76
CA GLY A 51 -4.64 10.45 -14.11
C GLY A 51 -4.52 8.94 -13.89
N SER A 52 -3.38 8.45 -13.34
CA SER A 52 -3.29 7.07 -12.86
C SER A 52 -4.27 6.84 -11.71
N GLU A 53 -4.94 5.69 -11.71
CA GLU A 53 -5.85 5.28 -10.64
C GLU A 53 -5.05 4.56 -9.56
N ILE A 54 -5.06 5.10 -8.34
CA ILE A 54 -4.22 4.64 -7.23
C ILE A 54 -5.11 4.14 -6.11
N SER A 55 -4.76 2.99 -5.56
CA SER A 55 -5.30 2.45 -4.32
C SER A 55 -4.15 2.12 -3.38
N ALA A 56 -4.29 2.42 -2.09
CA ALA A 56 -3.26 2.12 -1.12
C ALA A 56 -3.85 1.72 0.23
N ASP A 57 -3.22 0.74 0.86
CA ASP A 57 -3.48 0.31 2.22
C ASP A 57 -2.33 0.78 3.12
N TYR A 58 -2.68 1.42 4.21
CA TYR A 58 -1.74 1.95 5.21
C TYR A 58 -1.96 1.26 6.54
N LYS A 59 -0.87 0.85 7.20
CA LYS A 59 -0.94 0.23 8.52
C LYS A 59 -0.06 0.95 9.54
N ASN A 60 -0.57 1.06 10.75
CA ASN A 60 0.21 1.32 11.96
C ASN A 60 -0.11 0.21 12.97
N PHE A 61 0.86 -0.22 13.77
CA PHE A 61 0.74 -1.38 14.67
C PHE A 61 0.34 -2.68 13.95
N ASP A 62 0.67 -2.79 12.65
CA ASP A 62 0.25 -3.85 11.72
C ASP A 62 -1.26 -3.91 11.44
N GLU A 63 -2.01 -2.89 11.86
CA GLU A 63 -3.44 -2.77 11.63
C GLU A 63 -3.75 -1.68 10.59
N LYS A 64 -4.72 -1.96 9.71
CA LYS A 64 -5.11 -1.04 8.63
C LYS A 64 -5.81 0.19 9.17
N ILE A 65 -5.38 1.38 8.70
CA ILE A 65 -6.06 2.66 8.91
C ILE A 65 -6.83 3.00 7.65
N GLU A 66 -8.15 3.06 7.75
CA GLU A 66 -9.05 3.37 6.65
C GLU A 66 -9.57 4.79 6.77
N TRP A 67 -9.40 5.58 5.71
CA TRP A 67 -10.07 6.87 5.61
C TRP A 67 -11.58 6.67 5.44
N VAL A 68 -12.37 7.40 6.24
CA VAL A 68 -13.84 7.34 6.22
C VAL A 68 -14.44 8.59 5.60
N SER A 69 -14.02 9.77 6.07
CA SER A 69 -14.61 11.04 5.64
C SER A 69 -13.78 12.24 6.08
N ASN A 70 -13.94 13.37 5.37
CA ASN A 70 -13.47 14.68 5.81
C ASN A 70 -14.55 15.48 6.58
N GLU A 71 -15.65 14.83 6.94
CA GLU A 71 -16.76 15.37 7.72
C GLU A 71 -16.94 14.59 9.03
N GLY A 72 -15.82 14.34 9.73
CA GLY A 72 -15.77 13.43 10.86
C GLY A 72 -16.67 13.79 12.02
N ASP A 73 -16.74 15.09 12.40
CA ASP A 73 -17.59 15.58 13.51
C ASP A 73 -19.07 15.23 13.31
N SER A 74 -19.55 15.29 12.09
CA SER A 74 -20.95 14.97 11.76
C SER A 74 -21.22 13.46 11.67
N ARG A 75 -20.17 12.65 11.48
CA ARG A 75 -20.30 11.21 11.18
C ARG A 75 -19.90 10.30 12.32
N ILE A 76 -18.99 10.74 13.19
CA ILE A 76 -18.41 9.86 14.21
C ILE A 76 -19.46 9.29 15.17
N ASN A 77 -20.38 10.13 15.66
CA ASN A 77 -21.41 9.68 16.61
C ASN A 77 -22.31 8.64 15.98
N GLN A 78 -22.77 8.85 14.74
CA GLN A 78 -23.61 7.89 14.03
C GLN A 78 -22.87 6.57 13.80
N ALA A 79 -21.59 6.62 13.37
CA ALA A 79 -20.78 5.43 13.13
C ALA A 79 -20.53 4.62 14.40
N VAL A 80 -20.22 5.32 15.51
CA VAL A 80 -20.03 4.72 16.83
C VAL A 80 -21.32 4.08 17.35
N ASP A 81 -22.44 4.82 17.33
CA ASP A 81 -23.73 4.32 17.81
C ASP A 81 -24.21 3.11 17.03
N GLN A 82 -24.11 3.16 15.70
CA GLN A 82 -24.45 2.02 14.85
C GLN A 82 -23.61 0.79 15.19
N LYS A 83 -22.28 0.97 15.35
CA LYS A 83 -21.38 -0.13 15.69
C LYS A 83 -21.66 -0.70 17.08
N VAL A 84 -21.97 0.13 18.06
CA VAL A 84 -22.37 -0.31 19.41
C VAL A 84 -23.65 -1.16 19.35
N GLU A 85 -24.65 -0.71 18.60
CA GLU A 85 -25.90 -1.47 18.43
C GLU A 85 -25.66 -2.82 17.75
N ASP A 86 -24.84 -2.86 16.70
CA ASP A 86 -24.48 -4.09 16.00
C ASP A 86 -23.76 -5.07 16.93
N LEU A 87 -22.81 -4.59 17.73
CA LEU A 87 -22.10 -5.39 18.72
C LEU A 87 -23.02 -5.90 19.85
N LYS A 88 -23.95 -5.08 20.34
CA LYS A 88 -24.93 -5.50 21.34
C LYS A 88 -25.91 -6.54 20.83
N LYS A 89 -26.24 -6.49 19.54
CA LYS A 89 -27.09 -7.51 18.87
C LYS A 89 -26.32 -8.78 18.49
N GLY A 90 -25.01 -8.82 18.71
CA GLY A 90 -24.16 -9.93 18.27
C GLY A 90 -23.97 -9.98 16.75
N ILE A 91 -24.35 -8.91 16.04
CA ILE A 91 -24.17 -8.79 14.59
C ILE A 91 -22.82 -8.09 14.38
N ALA A 92 -21.73 -8.86 14.35
CA ALA A 92 -20.46 -8.37 13.90
C ALA A 92 -20.16 -8.97 12.53
N VAL A 93 -19.76 -8.16 11.57
CA VAL A 93 -19.37 -8.62 10.24
C VAL A 93 -18.17 -9.58 10.38
N GLY A 94 -18.44 -10.89 10.22
CA GLY A 94 -17.45 -11.96 10.23
C GLY A 94 -17.05 -12.54 11.59
N THR A 95 -17.44 -11.95 12.75
CA THR A 95 -17.18 -12.50 14.07
C THR A 95 -18.26 -12.09 15.06
N PHE A 96 -18.74 -13.04 15.86
CA PHE A 96 -19.72 -12.79 16.92
C PHE A 96 -19.01 -12.22 18.16
N SER A 97 -18.63 -10.95 18.11
CA SER A 97 -18.08 -10.23 19.26
C SER A 97 -19.19 -9.53 20.05
N VAL A 98 -19.12 -9.59 21.36
CA VAL A 98 -20.07 -8.92 22.26
C VAL A 98 -19.47 -7.62 22.76
N TYR A 99 -20.24 -6.54 22.70
CA TYR A 99 -19.86 -5.23 23.23
C TYR A 99 -19.49 -5.33 24.73
N GLU A 100 -18.37 -4.74 25.11
CA GLU A 100 -17.87 -4.67 26.47
C GLU A 100 -17.90 -3.23 27.01
N LYS A 101 -17.19 -2.32 26.35
CA LYS A 101 -17.08 -0.91 26.78
C LYS A 101 -16.72 0.04 25.63
N THR A 102 -17.08 1.31 25.84
CA THR A 102 -16.59 2.45 25.05
C THR A 102 -15.52 3.19 25.85
N VAL A 103 -14.39 3.46 25.20
CA VAL A 103 -13.28 4.21 25.78
C VAL A 103 -13.12 5.51 24.99
N PRO A 104 -13.34 6.68 25.59
CA PRO A 104 -13.03 7.95 24.95
C PRO A 104 -11.52 8.08 24.78
N LEU A 105 -11.12 8.54 23.61
CA LEU A 105 -9.74 8.86 23.27
C LEU A 105 -9.61 10.38 23.07
N ASP A 106 -8.40 10.81 22.69
CA ASP A 106 -8.13 12.22 22.47
C ASP A 106 -8.81 12.76 21.19
N ASN A 107 -8.96 14.07 21.09
CA ASN A 107 -9.54 14.77 19.94
C ASN A 107 -10.97 14.34 19.55
N GLY A 108 -11.76 13.81 20.49
CA GLY A 108 -13.08 13.27 20.20
C GLY A 108 -13.07 11.90 19.53
N SER A 109 -11.92 11.26 19.41
CA SER A 109 -11.78 9.88 18.95
C SER A 109 -12.41 8.89 19.95
N VAL A 110 -12.83 7.72 19.47
CA VAL A 110 -13.55 6.73 20.27
C VAL A 110 -13.02 5.33 19.97
N LEU A 111 -12.78 4.57 21.03
CA LEU A 111 -12.47 3.16 20.96
C LEU A 111 -13.63 2.32 21.49
N LEU A 112 -14.14 1.40 20.71
CA LEU A 112 -15.10 0.39 21.12
C LEU A 112 -14.37 -0.92 21.37
N VAL A 113 -14.52 -1.47 22.56
CA VAL A 113 -13.99 -2.77 22.94
C VAL A 113 -15.11 -3.79 22.89
N SER A 114 -14.90 -4.86 22.16
CA SER A 114 -15.77 -6.03 22.14
C SER A 114 -14.97 -7.29 22.43
N ARG A 115 -15.64 -8.37 22.82
CA ARG A 115 -14.99 -9.63 23.18
C ARG A 115 -15.63 -10.83 22.50
N LEU A 116 -14.79 -11.69 21.96
CA LEU A 116 -15.18 -13.02 21.51
C LEU A 116 -14.36 -14.06 22.29
N ASN A 117 -15.04 -14.85 23.14
CA ASN A 117 -14.40 -15.80 24.05
C ASN A 117 -13.36 -15.09 24.96
N LYS A 118 -12.07 -15.43 24.81
CA LYS A 118 -10.95 -14.89 25.58
C LYS A 118 -10.19 -13.78 24.87
N PHE A 119 -10.60 -13.38 23.66
CA PHE A 119 -9.93 -12.35 22.89
C PHE A 119 -10.80 -11.12 22.71
N TYR A 120 -10.16 -9.96 22.73
CA TYR A 120 -10.80 -8.67 22.49
C TYR A 120 -10.58 -8.21 21.05
N THR A 121 -11.52 -7.39 20.59
CA THR A 121 -11.45 -6.69 19.32
C THR A 121 -11.69 -5.21 19.57
N PHE A 122 -10.86 -4.38 18.99
CA PHE A 122 -10.99 -2.93 19.00
C PHE A 122 -11.58 -2.45 17.68
N ASN A 123 -12.60 -1.60 17.75
CA ASN A 123 -13.02 -0.76 16.64
C ASN A 123 -12.72 0.69 17.05
N VAL A 124 -11.80 1.32 16.35
CA VAL A 124 -11.25 2.63 16.70
C VAL A 124 -11.69 3.63 15.66
N TYR A 125 -12.35 4.67 16.09
CA TYR A 125 -12.74 5.82 15.28
C TYR A 125 -11.83 6.98 15.67
N LEU A 126 -10.92 7.33 14.77
CA LEU A 126 -9.90 8.36 15.00
C LEU A 126 -10.33 9.64 14.31
N LEU A 127 -10.54 10.69 15.09
CA LEU A 127 -10.93 12.01 14.61
C LEU A 127 -9.74 12.97 14.73
N THR A 128 -9.40 13.63 13.63
CA THR A 128 -8.36 14.65 13.64
C THR A 128 -8.92 16.03 13.98
N ALA A 129 -8.10 16.94 14.48
CA ALA A 129 -8.47 18.33 14.77
C ALA A 129 -9.00 19.11 13.53
N LYS A 130 -8.75 18.62 12.32
CA LYS A 130 -9.28 19.19 11.06
C LYS A 130 -10.40 18.34 10.45
N ASN A 131 -11.13 17.60 11.30
CA ASN A 131 -12.37 16.94 10.94
C ASN A 131 -12.24 15.75 9.95
N THR A 132 -11.06 15.14 9.81
CA THR A 132 -10.91 13.88 9.08
C THR A 132 -11.14 12.70 10.01
N LEU A 133 -11.99 11.78 9.60
CA LEU A 133 -12.33 10.56 10.33
C LEU A 133 -11.68 9.34 9.67
N TYR A 134 -11.05 8.52 10.52
CA TYR A 134 -10.51 7.21 10.15
C TYR A 134 -11.15 6.11 10.99
N HIS A 135 -11.15 4.92 10.44
CA HIS A 135 -11.49 3.68 11.16
C HIS A 135 -10.31 2.72 11.16
N MET A 136 -10.13 2.03 12.27
CA MET A 136 -9.13 0.98 12.43
C MET A 136 -9.76 -0.18 13.22
N MET A 137 -9.45 -1.40 12.84
CA MET A 137 -9.87 -2.58 13.59
C MET A 137 -8.64 -3.41 13.96
N ALA A 138 -8.49 -3.70 15.26
CA ALA A 138 -7.50 -4.62 15.78
C ALA A 138 -8.19 -5.80 16.48
N ALA A 139 -7.81 -7.02 16.13
CA ALA A 139 -8.44 -8.24 16.65
C ALA A 139 -7.42 -9.15 17.39
N ASN A 140 -7.94 -10.19 18.03
CA ASN A 140 -7.14 -11.21 18.73
C ASN A 140 -6.29 -10.67 19.88
N ILE A 141 -6.75 -9.60 20.54
CA ILE A 141 -6.06 -8.99 21.67
C ILE A 141 -6.31 -9.85 22.90
N SER A 142 -5.24 -10.31 23.54
CA SER A 142 -5.34 -11.08 24.80
C SER A 142 -5.74 -10.18 25.98
N GLU A 143 -6.25 -10.74 27.05
CA GLU A 143 -6.56 -9.99 28.27
C GLU A 143 -5.32 -9.25 28.83
N GLN A 144 -4.16 -9.88 28.79
CA GLN A 144 -2.90 -9.25 29.19
C GLN A 144 -2.48 -8.08 28.29
N GLY A 145 -2.87 -8.13 27.01
CA GLY A 145 -2.60 -7.07 26.02
C GLY A 145 -3.62 -5.93 26.01
N LEU A 146 -4.73 -6.06 26.73
CA LEU A 146 -5.87 -5.14 26.63
C LEU A 146 -5.50 -3.69 26.98
N GLU A 147 -4.94 -3.45 28.15
CA GLU A 147 -4.60 -2.09 28.60
C GLU A 147 -3.47 -1.49 27.75
N GLY A 148 -2.44 -2.30 27.41
CA GLY A 148 -1.39 -1.86 26.51
C GLY A 148 -1.89 -1.53 25.10
N GLY A 149 -2.92 -2.25 24.62
CA GLY A 149 -3.61 -1.96 23.37
C GLY A 149 -4.40 -0.65 23.43
N ILE A 150 -5.13 -0.41 24.51
CA ILE A 150 -5.87 0.86 24.73
C ILE A 150 -4.90 2.05 24.72
N GLU A 151 -3.75 1.93 25.41
CA GLU A 151 -2.75 2.99 25.44
C GLU A 151 -2.14 3.26 24.06
N LYS A 152 -1.88 2.21 23.24
CA LYS A 152 -1.47 2.40 21.85
C LYS A 152 -2.50 3.17 21.02
N MET A 153 -3.80 2.91 21.20
CA MET A 153 -4.86 3.65 20.50
C MET A 153 -4.94 5.11 20.97
N ARG A 154 -4.67 5.36 22.24
CA ARG A 154 -4.55 6.73 22.78
C ARG A 154 -3.37 7.47 22.14
N LEU A 155 -2.20 6.85 22.06
CA LEU A 155 -1.04 7.42 21.38
C LEU A 155 -1.34 7.71 19.90
N LEU A 156 -2.02 6.80 19.21
CA LEU A 156 -2.40 6.99 17.81
C LEU A 156 -3.37 8.16 17.65
N SER A 157 -4.40 8.28 18.50
CA SER A 157 -5.38 9.37 18.44
C SER A 157 -4.75 10.76 18.63
N ASN A 158 -3.66 10.84 19.39
CA ASN A 158 -2.88 12.06 19.58
C ASN A 158 -1.88 12.36 18.45
N SER A 159 -1.60 11.36 17.63
CA SER A 159 -0.52 11.41 16.63
C SER A 159 -1.02 11.36 15.19
N ILE A 160 -2.34 11.42 14.97
CA ILE A 160 -2.96 11.41 13.65
C ILE A 160 -3.43 12.80 13.25
N TYR A 161 -3.15 13.21 12.02
CA TYR A 161 -3.42 14.54 11.50
C TYR A 161 -3.96 14.51 10.09
N SER A 162 -4.81 15.47 9.73
CA SER A 162 -5.26 15.67 8.35
C SER A 162 -4.16 16.28 7.48
N ARG A 163 -4.16 15.92 6.20
CA ARG A 163 -3.23 16.42 5.20
C ARG A 163 -3.94 16.63 3.86
N PRO A 164 -3.72 17.74 3.17
CA PRO A 164 -4.16 17.90 1.78
C PRO A 164 -3.54 16.83 0.87
N PRO A 165 -4.25 16.33 -0.16
CA PRO A 165 -3.84 15.17 -0.96
C PRO A 165 -2.43 15.25 -1.58
N HIS A 166 -1.99 16.44 -1.98
CA HIS A 166 -0.70 16.63 -2.68
C HIS A 166 0.37 17.33 -1.83
N GLN A 167 0.15 17.42 -0.53
CA GLN A 167 1.12 18.00 0.38
C GLN A 167 1.96 16.90 1.03
N ALA A 168 3.28 17.08 1.08
CA ALA A 168 4.15 16.19 1.85
C ALA A 168 3.77 16.21 3.34
N PRO A 169 3.86 15.09 4.07
CA PRO A 169 3.80 15.11 5.52
C PRO A 169 5.00 15.89 6.08
N PRO A 170 4.93 16.40 7.31
CA PRO A 170 6.09 17.01 7.95
C PRO A 170 7.22 15.99 8.15
N GLN A 171 8.42 16.48 8.46
CA GLN A 171 9.57 15.63 8.72
C GLN A 171 9.25 14.55 9.76
N GLY A 172 9.62 13.31 9.46
CA GLY A 172 9.36 12.14 10.30
C GLY A 172 7.89 11.66 10.28
N GLY A 173 7.00 12.29 9.50
CA GLY A 173 5.62 11.85 9.33
C GLY A 173 5.48 10.63 8.44
N PHE A 174 4.54 9.76 8.78
CA PHE A 174 4.13 8.63 7.95
C PHE A 174 2.83 9.00 7.23
N ALA A 175 2.89 9.19 5.90
CA ALA A 175 1.76 9.57 5.06
C ALA A 175 0.73 8.44 4.98
N ILE A 176 -0.53 8.78 5.22
CA ILE A 176 -1.71 7.94 4.99
C ILE A 176 -2.67 8.67 4.06
N GLU A 177 -3.76 8.04 3.66
CA GLU A 177 -4.80 8.70 2.87
C GLU A 177 -5.37 9.91 3.63
N ALA A 178 -5.44 11.07 2.98
CA ALA A 178 -5.92 12.34 3.53
C ALA A 178 -5.24 12.79 4.85
N GLY A 179 -4.13 12.17 5.25
CA GLY A 179 -3.47 12.49 6.51
C GLY A 179 -2.05 11.97 6.67
N TYR A 180 -1.57 12.01 7.91
CA TYR A 180 -0.31 11.43 8.33
C TYR A 180 -0.32 11.12 9.83
N THR A 181 0.59 10.22 10.25
CA THR A 181 0.84 9.95 11.67
C THR A 181 2.26 10.34 12.07
N THR A 182 2.45 10.67 13.37
CA THR A 182 3.76 11.07 13.93
C THR A 182 4.18 10.18 15.11
N LEU A 183 3.87 8.88 15.04
CA LEU A 183 4.09 7.93 16.15
C LEU A 183 5.55 7.67 16.47
N GLY A 184 6.50 8.17 15.69
CA GLY A 184 7.90 7.84 15.83
C GLY A 184 8.23 6.45 15.24
N SER A 185 9.43 6.34 14.69
CA SER A 185 9.73 5.31 13.71
C SER A 185 10.12 3.94 14.27
N GLU A 186 10.47 3.81 15.55
CA GLU A 186 11.18 2.61 16.02
C GLU A 186 10.33 1.66 16.88
N LYS A 187 9.15 2.09 17.32
CA LYS A 187 8.31 1.29 18.21
C LYS A 187 7.06 0.72 17.56
N PHE A 188 6.76 1.09 16.31
CA PHE A 188 5.49 0.79 15.67
C PHE A 188 5.71 0.18 14.30
N LEU A 189 5.00 -0.91 14.02
CA LEU A 189 5.00 -1.55 12.72
C LEU A 189 4.22 -0.68 11.73
N GLU A 190 4.96 -0.12 10.78
CA GLU A 190 4.41 0.67 9.68
C GLU A 190 4.53 -0.13 8.38
N SER A 191 3.47 -0.10 7.58
CA SER A 191 3.55 -0.65 6.23
C SER A 191 2.62 0.09 5.28
N VAL A 192 2.98 0.09 4.01
CA VAL A 192 2.14 0.55 2.91
C VAL A 192 2.17 -0.51 1.82
N TYR A 193 0.99 -0.80 1.27
CA TYR A 193 0.86 -1.45 -0.02
C TYR A 193 0.08 -0.54 -0.95
N MET A 194 0.65 -0.20 -2.10
CA MET A 194 0.02 0.63 -3.12
C MET A 194 -0.01 -0.12 -4.45
N GLY A 195 -1.14 -0.04 -5.14
CA GLY A 195 -1.32 -0.42 -6.53
C GLY A 195 -1.77 0.76 -7.37
N ALA A 196 -1.23 0.90 -8.57
CA ALA A 196 -1.60 1.95 -9.51
C ALA A 196 -1.85 1.38 -10.91
N GLN A 197 -3.03 1.65 -11.46
CA GLN A 197 -3.30 1.49 -12.88
C GLN A 197 -2.75 2.71 -13.62
N ILE A 198 -1.86 2.49 -14.58
CA ILE A 198 -1.08 3.58 -15.17
C ILE A 198 -1.85 4.27 -16.29
N ALA A 199 -2.04 5.58 -16.14
CA ALA A 199 -2.64 6.40 -17.20
C ALA A 199 -1.79 6.37 -18.48
N GLY A 200 -2.43 6.13 -19.63
CA GLY A 200 -1.76 5.99 -20.93
C GLY A 200 -1.18 4.61 -21.19
N HIS A 201 -1.16 3.72 -20.19
CA HIS A 201 -0.69 2.33 -20.32
C HIS A 201 -1.66 1.35 -19.64
N PRO A 202 -2.86 1.11 -20.23
CA PRO A 202 -3.90 0.30 -19.61
C PRO A 202 -3.52 -1.18 -19.42
N GLY A 203 -2.51 -1.66 -20.14
CA GLY A 203 -1.93 -3.00 -19.96
C GLY A 203 -0.92 -3.11 -18.82
N THR A 204 -0.63 -2.02 -18.10
CA THR A 204 0.49 -1.95 -17.16
C THR A 204 0.06 -1.42 -15.80
N TYR A 205 0.56 -2.02 -14.74
CA TYR A 205 0.39 -1.53 -13.37
C TYR A 205 1.75 -1.31 -12.68
N ILE A 206 1.73 -0.47 -11.67
CA ILE A 206 2.83 -0.30 -10.70
C ILE A 206 2.32 -0.74 -9.33
N SER A 207 3.12 -1.49 -8.58
CA SER A 207 2.90 -1.72 -7.17
C SER A 207 4.09 -1.27 -6.33
N PHE A 208 3.79 -0.83 -5.11
CA PHE A 208 4.79 -0.40 -4.14
C PHE A 208 4.45 -1.00 -2.77
N LEU A 209 5.42 -1.68 -2.18
CA LEU A 209 5.33 -2.23 -0.84
C LEU A 209 6.48 -1.70 0.01
N THR A 210 6.15 -1.24 1.20
CA THR A 210 7.13 -0.98 2.25
C THR A 210 6.63 -1.53 3.57
N LYS A 211 7.51 -2.20 4.33
CA LYS A 211 7.19 -2.79 5.64
C LYS A 211 8.45 -3.02 6.48
N ALA A 212 8.31 -2.94 7.79
CA ALA A 212 9.34 -3.46 8.69
C ALA A 212 9.50 -4.97 8.50
N ILE A 213 10.73 -5.46 8.65
CA ILE A 213 11.06 -6.89 8.59
C ILE A 213 11.67 -7.37 9.90
N PHE A 214 11.47 -8.65 10.24
CA PHE A 214 12.00 -9.28 11.45
C PHE A 214 13.16 -10.24 11.14
N THR A 215 13.29 -10.66 9.89
CA THR A 215 14.34 -11.53 9.42
C THR A 215 14.87 -11.04 8.08
N GLN A 216 16.17 -11.20 7.85
CA GLN A 216 16.78 -10.89 6.57
C GLN A 216 16.60 -12.08 5.64
N GLU A 217 16.07 -11.83 4.46
CA GLU A 217 15.98 -12.80 3.37
C GLU A 217 17.14 -12.62 2.38
N ASP A 218 17.33 -13.60 1.47
CA ASP A 218 18.21 -13.46 0.32
C ASP A 218 17.82 -12.23 -0.51
N SER A 219 18.79 -11.62 -1.18
CA SER A 219 18.55 -10.46 -2.03
C SER A 219 17.74 -10.83 -3.28
N LEU A 220 17.19 -9.82 -3.95
CA LEU A 220 16.44 -10.02 -5.20
C LEU A 220 17.27 -10.76 -6.26
N ILE A 221 18.54 -10.37 -6.43
CA ILE A 221 19.42 -11.00 -7.40
C ILE A 221 19.76 -12.44 -6.98
N GLU A 222 20.06 -12.69 -5.72
CA GLU A 222 20.31 -14.04 -5.19
C GLU A 222 19.11 -14.97 -5.39
N ARG A 223 17.90 -14.49 -5.09
CA ARG A 223 16.67 -15.25 -5.32
C ARG A 223 16.43 -15.51 -6.81
N PHE A 224 16.67 -14.51 -7.66
CA PHE A 224 16.53 -14.64 -9.09
C PHE A 224 17.48 -15.71 -9.66
N GLU A 225 18.75 -15.75 -9.23
CA GLU A 225 19.74 -16.75 -9.64
C GLU A 225 19.38 -18.16 -9.17
N LYS A 226 18.78 -18.27 -7.99
CA LYS A 226 18.25 -19.55 -7.46
C LYS A 226 16.89 -19.94 -8.07
N ARG A 227 16.34 -19.17 -9.01
CA ARG A 227 14.99 -19.32 -9.58
C ARG A 227 13.87 -19.32 -8.53
N GLN A 228 14.07 -18.61 -7.44
CA GLN A 228 13.09 -18.34 -6.39
C GLN A 228 12.41 -17.01 -6.70
N TYR A 229 11.62 -16.98 -7.76
CA TYR A 229 11.01 -15.77 -8.27
C TYR A 229 9.87 -15.28 -7.39
N ASP A 230 9.73 -13.97 -7.29
CA ASP A 230 8.50 -13.36 -6.80
C ASP A 230 7.36 -13.54 -7.82
N VAL A 231 6.11 -13.25 -7.41
CA VAL A 231 4.91 -13.66 -8.16
C VAL A 231 4.95 -13.22 -9.62
N SER A 232 5.19 -11.93 -9.88
CA SER A 232 5.13 -11.37 -11.24
C SER A 232 6.16 -12.01 -12.19
N ILE A 233 7.41 -12.17 -11.74
CA ILE A 233 8.46 -12.82 -12.51
C ILE A 233 8.19 -14.33 -12.62
N GLY A 234 7.69 -14.95 -11.55
CA GLY A 234 7.37 -16.38 -11.49
C GLY A 234 6.26 -16.78 -12.45
N GLU A 235 5.21 -15.99 -12.58
CA GLU A 235 4.13 -16.20 -13.54
C GLU A 235 4.64 -16.17 -14.97
N LEU A 236 5.49 -15.20 -15.32
CA LEU A 236 6.09 -15.12 -16.64
C LEU A 236 7.04 -16.30 -16.91
N ALA A 237 7.87 -16.67 -15.93
CA ALA A 237 8.80 -17.79 -16.05
C ALA A 237 8.09 -19.14 -16.20
N ASN A 238 6.94 -19.33 -15.58
CA ASN A 238 6.10 -20.52 -15.70
C ASN A 238 5.34 -20.58 -17.05
N SER A 239 5.03 -19.43 -17.63
CA SER A 239 4.28 -19.32 -18.89
C SER A 239 5.15 -19.48 -20.14
N GLY A 240 6.50 -19.45 -20.00
CA GLY A 240 7.43 -19.59 -21.14
C GLY A 240 8.85 -19.13 -20.82
N SER A 241 9.60 -18.84 -21.87
CA SER A 241 10.96 -18.32 -21.73
C SER A 241 10.94 -16.84 -21.39
N ILE A 242 11.54 -16.48 -20.27
CA ILE A 242 11.79 -15.07 -19.93
C ILE A 242 13.11 -14.58 -20.55
N LYS A 243 13.09 -13.36 -21.05
CA LYS A 243 14.28 -12.62 -21.48
C LYS A 243 14.68 -11.66 -20.36
N THR A 244 15.86 -11.81 -19.81
CA THR A 244 16.40 -10.84 -18.83
C THR A 244 16.85 -9.58 -19.57
N LEU A 245 16.24 -8.44 -19.27
CA LEU A 245 16.57 -7.15 -19.82
C LEU A 245 17.59 -6.41 -18.94
N ARG A 246 17.45 -6.52 -17.61
CA ARG A 246 18.37 -5.98 -16.61
C ARG A 246 18.46 -6.90 -15.39
N LYS A 247 19.65 -6.98 -14.81
CA LYS A 247 19.91 -7.58 -13.49
C LYS A 247 21.14 -6.89 -12.93
N ARG A 248 20.94 -6.03 -11.89
CA ARG A 248 22.02 -5.19 -11.37
C ARG A 248 21.71 -4.59 -10.01
N PRO A 249 22.73 -4.25 -9.20
CA PRO A 249 22.56 -3.29 -8.11
C PRO A 249 22.20 -1.91 -8.69
N ARG A 250 21.38 -1.15 -7.96
CA ARG A 250 20.92 0.18 -8.36
C ARG A 250 20.83 1.12 -7.17
N LEU A 251 21.53 2.25 -7.26
CA LEU A 251 21.40 3.33 -6.28
C LEU A 251 20.29 4.29 -6.73
N VAL A 252 19.28 4.49 -5.87
CA VAL A 252 18.13 5.36 -6.13
C VAL A 252 17.99 6.35 -4.98
N ASN A 253 18.33 7.61 -5.19
CA ASN A 253 18.22 8.68 -4.19
C ASN A 253 18.74 8.29 -2.77
N GLY A 254 19.88 7.59 -2.73
CA GLY A 254 20.51 7.12 -1.49
C GLY A 254 20.06 5.71 -1.05
N ILE A 255 19.06 5.11 -1.68
CA ILE A 255 18.61 3.74 -1.41
C ILE A 255 19.44 2.76 -2.25
N GLN A 256 20.21 1.89 -1.59
CA GLN A 256 21.00 0.84 -2.25
C GLN A 256 20.11 -0.37 -2.52
N ALA A 257 19.52 -0.43 -3.69
CA ALA A 257 18.58 -1.45 -4.12
C ALA A 257 19.19 -2.40 -5.15
N GLU A 258 18.47 -3.46 -5.47
CA GLU A 258 18.73 -4.35 -6.60
C GLU A 258 17.57 -4.28 -7.60
N GLU A 259 17.89 -4.41 -8.88
CA GLU A 259 16.94 -4.35 -9.99
C GLU A 259 17.00 -5.63 -10.83
N VAL A 260 15.84 -6.21 -11.07
CA VAL A 260 15.62 -7.27 -12.07
C VAL A 260 14.50 -6.85 -12.98
N ALA A 261 14.74 -6.90 -14.30
CA ALA A 261 13.73 -6.61 -15.30
C ALA A 261 13.71 -7.74 -16.32
N VAL A 262 12.55 -8.34 -16.51
CA VAL A 262 12.35 -9.42 -17.50
C VAL A 262 11.21 -9.10 -18.43
N SER A 263 11.25 -9.71 -19.64
CA SER A 263 10.13 -9.71 -20.55
C SER A 263 9.85 -11.13 -21.05
N ALA A 264 8.63 -11.37 -21.49
CA ALA A 264 8.22 -12.60 -22.13
C ALA A 264 7.24 -12.31 -23.27
N ARG A 265 7.21 -13.18 -24.30
CA ARG A 265 6.18 -13.16 -25.32
C ARG A 265 5.34 -14.42 -25.20
N ILE A 266 4.04 -14.26 -24.91
CA ILE A 266 3.10 -15.34 -24.66
C ILE A 266 1.90 -15.10 -25.58
N ASP A 267 1.57 -16.07 -26.43
CA ASP A 267 0.47 -16.00 -27.41
C ASP A 267 0.50 -14.72 -28.28
N GLY A 268 1.71 -14.32 -28.67
CA GLY A 268 1.94 -13.13 -29.50
C GLY A 268 1.91 -11.80 -28.76
N LYS A 269 1.52 -11.77 -27.49
CA LYS A 269 1.48 -10.59 -26.63
C LYS A 269 2.79 -10.41 -25.88
N GLN A 270 3.17 -9.15 -25.63
CA GLN A 270 4.37 -8.80 -24.87
C GLN A 270 3.99 -8.57 -23.40
N PHE A 271 4.80 -9.13 -22.51
CA PHE A 271 4.66 -8.99 -21.06
C PHE A 271 5.96 -8.50 -20.44
N TYR A 272 5.85 -7.73 -19.38
CA TYR A 272 6.97 -7.23 -18.57
C TYR A 272 6.72 -7.50 -17.10
N ALA A 273 7.78 -7.86 -16.38
CA ALA A 273 7.83 -7.87 -14.93
C ALA A 273 9.18 -7.28 -14.50
N PHE A 274 9.14 -6.09 -13.94
CA PHE A 274 10.31 -5.36 -13.45
C PHE A 274 10.19 -5.19 -11.95
N GLN A 275 11.26 -5.38 -11.22
CA GLN A 275 11.30 -5.28 -9.79
C GLN A 275 12.54 -4.51 -9.34
N LEU A 276 12.34 -3.59 -8.40
CA LEU A 276 13.38 -2.92 -7.63
C LEU A 276 13.15 -3.29 -6.17
N GLU A 277 14.20 -3.74 -5.48
CA GLU A 277 14.09 -4.15 -4.09
C GLU A 277 15.23 -3.58 -3.24
N TYR A 278 14.89 -3.05 -2.08
CA TYR A 278 15.79 -2.78 -0.98
C TYR A 278 15.46 -3.72 0.16
N LYS A 279 16.45 -4.50 0.61
CA LYS A 279 16.27 -5.56 1.63
C LYS A 279 15.77 -5.06 2.98
N GLY A 280 15.94 -3.79 3.26
CA GLY A 280 15.61 -3.21 4.56
C GLY A 280 16.64 -3.51 5.66
N THR A 281 16.40 -2.93 6.81
CA THR A 281 17.08 -3.23 8.07
C THR A 281 16.08 -3.89 9.00
N VAL A 282 16.48 -4.98 9.66
CA VAL A 282 15.63 -5.71 10.61
C VAL A 282 15.13 -4.75 11.70
N GLU A 283 13.83 -4.84 12.04
CA GLU A 283 13.14 -4.05 13.06
C GLU A 283 13.23 -2.52 12.85
N SER A 284 13.29 -2.05 11.62
CA SER A 284 13.39 -0.62 11.31
C SER A 284 12.21 -0.13 10.45
N ASN A 285 11.48 0.87 10.94
CA ASN A 285 10.47 1.59 10.14
C ASN A 285 11.08 2.70 9.27
N THR A 286 12.28 3.19 9.60
CA THR A 286 12.99 4.23 8.81
C THR A 286 13.81 3.66 7.67
N ARG A 287 14.21 2.40 7.79
CA ARG A 287 14.89 1.64 6.74
C ARG A 287 14.15 0.32 6.49
N PRO A 288 12.87 0.39 6.12
CA PRO A 288 12.03 -0.79 5.92
C PRO A 288 12.46 -1.55 4.68
N TYR A 289 11.96 -2.76 4.52
CA TYR A 289 11.94 -3.42 3.23
C TYR A 289 11.13 -2.59 2.21
N ILE A 290 11.63 -2.50 0.99
CA ILE A 290 10.96 -1.79 -0.12
C ILE A 290 10.94 -2.72 -1.32
N ALA A 291 9.78 -2.86 -1.95
CA ALA A 291 9.62 -3.43 -3.28
C ALA A 291 8.79 -2.47 -4.15
N LEU A 292 9.33 -2.13 -5.31
CA LEU A 292 8.62 -1.40 -6.36
C LEU A 292 8.58 -2.30 -7.58
N GLU A 293 7.40 -2.51 -8.16
CA GLU A 293 7.23 -3.43 -9.27
C GLU A 293 6.45 -2.78 -10.41
N LEU A 294 6.80 -3.13 -11.64
CA LEU A 294 5.99 -2.94 -12.83
C LEU A 294 5.56 -4.30 -13.32
N GLY A 295 4.27 -4.50 -13.49
CA GLY A 295 3.70 -5.70 -14.05
C GLY A 295 2.79 -5.42 -15.25
N THR A 296 2.44 -6.49 -15.96
CA THR A 296 1.57 -6.43 -17.13
C THR A 296 0.31 -7.28 -16.87
N HIS A 297 -0.86 -6.74 -17.19
CA HIS A 297 -2.13 -7.46 -17.12
C HIS A 297 -2.27 -8.53 -18.23
N GLU A 298 -3.26 -9.42 -18.13
CA GLU A 298 -3.50 -10.55 -19.04
C GLU A 298 -3.67 -10.16 -20.52
N GLN A 299 -4.12 -8.93 -20.80
CA GLN A 299 -4.22 -8.41 -22.16
C GLN A 299 -2.87 -8.13 -22.83
N GLY A 300 -1.78 -8.14 -22.07
CA GLY A 300 -0.44 -7.81 -22.54
C GLY A 300 -0.14 -6.33 -22.42
N SER A 301 1.13 -5.98 -22.57
CA SER A 301 1.63 -4.62 -22.52
C SER A 301 1.35 -3.86 -23.80
N ASP A 302 1.10 -2.57 -23.68
CA ASP A 302 0.95 -1.58 -24.75
C ASP A 302 2.24 -0.80 -25.05
N PHE A 303 3.35 -1.07 -24.34
CA PHE A 303 4.67 -0.53 -24.71
C PHE A 303 5.12 -1.07 -26.08
N LYS A 304 5.62 -0.17 -26.92
CA LYS A 304 6.04 -0.51 -28.30
C LYS A 304 7.35 -1.32 -28.36
N SER A 305 8.16 -1.25 -27.29
CA SER A 305 9.44 -1.96 -27.20
C SER A 305 9.91 -2.15 -25.76
N ASP A 306 10.88 -3.06 -25.58
CA ASP A 306 11.61 -3.25 -24.32
C ASP A 306 12.25 -1.93 -23.83
N GLU A 307 12.77 -1.13 -24.76
CA GLU A 307 13.40 0.15 -24.44
C GLU A 307 12.40 1.18 -23.92
N GLU A 308 11.21 1.28 -24.51
CA GLU A 308 10.14 2.17 -24.05
C GLU A 308 9.68 1.77 -22.63
N ALA A 309 9.46 0.48 -22.38
CA ALA A 309 9.09 -0.02 -21.07
C ALA A 309 10.16 0.28 -20.01
N LEU A 310 11.44 0.04 -20.34
CA LEU A 310 12.56 0.34 -19.46
C LEU A 310 12.72 1.85 -19.21
N LYS A 311 12.48 2.70 -20.21
CA LYS A 311 12.52 4.16 -20.07
C LYS A 311 11.39 4.67 -19.18
N PHE A 312 10.19 4.09 -19.30
CA PHE A 312 9.09 4.37 -18.39
C PHE A 312 9.43 3.96 -16.96
N TRP A 313 9.90 2.73 -16.77
CA TRP A 313 10.35 2.19 -15.49
C TRP A 313 11.41 3.08 -14.83
N ASP A 314 12.43 3.49 -15.58
CA ASP A 314 13.48 4.36 -15.07
C ASP A 314 12.94 5.68 -14.52
N ARG A 315 11.93 6.28 -15.16
CA ARG A 315 11.30 7.51 -14.66
C ARG A 315 10.60 7.29 -13.32
N VAL A 316 9.84 6.20 -13.19
CA VAL A 316 9.16 5.87 -11.93
C VAL A 316 10.18 5.58 -10.83
N VAL A 317 11.15 4.71 -11.09
CA VAL A 317 12.20 4.35 -10.10
C VAL A 317 13.00 5.56 -9.65
N ASN A 318 13.43 6.42 -10.57
CA ASN A 318 14.23 7.60 -10.24
C ASN A 318 13.45 8.65 -9.42
N SER A 319 12.11 8.55 -9.40
CA SER A 319 11.26 9.41 -8.57
C SER A 319 11.09 8.89 -7.14
N LEU A 320 11.38 7.61 -6.87
CA LEU A 320 11.30 7.04 -5.53
C LEU A 320 12.31 7.72 -4.61
N LYS A 321 11.81 8.28 -3.52
CA LYS A 321 12.65 8.99 -2.56
C LYS A 321 12.08 8.83 -1.16
N ALA A 322 12.97 8.67 -0.17
CA ALA A 322 12.58 8.73 1.23
C ALA A 322 12.25 10.18 1.63
N LEU A 323 11.19 10.34 2.42
CA LEU A 323 10.84 11.63 3.03
C LEU A 323 11.81 11.96 4.17
N PRO A 324 12.07 13.26 4.43
CA PRO A 324 13.03 13.70 5.44
C PRO A 324 12.60 13.40 6.88
#